data_7705107a11d8aa7c2084c9212a554db8
#
_entry.id   7705107a11d8aa7c2084c9212a554db8
#
_cell.length_a   1.000
_cell.length_b   1.000
_cell.length_c   1.000
_cell.angle_alpha   90.00
_cell.angle_beta   90.00
_cell.angle_gamma   90.00
#
_symmetry.space_group_name_H-M   'P 1'
#
loop_
_entity.id
_entity.type
_entity.pdbx_description
1 polymer ?
#
loop_
_entity_poly.entity_id
_entity_poly.type
_entity_poly.pdbx_seq_one_letter_code
_entity_poly.pdbx_strand_id
1 'polypeptide(L)'
;MARAKNRGYQQSFSPSYTIRRWRLGIYIRLSKEDLKKGKDDSNSVKNQRDLLNDFYRRNIDEFESITEYVDDGHTGTDANREDFQRLLADVMNGKINCVIVKDLSRFARNYSDAGSLIDNLFVQMGVRFISLAENVDSYKNPDSVSNIIVPITNVMNDNYCYQTSKKIRQVFDYKRRNGQYIGAFAPYGYVKHPKDKHRLIVDPDAAENVKLIFTMLIQGSSKRAIALYLNEHGVPSPSAYKVQKGLPVSTRGYDDPMWGARMIHSILTNPTYTGDLAQGRSRVKSYKVHQIEAVPREEWVEVAGTHEAIIDYETFDKVQALLQRDTRTSPKGR
;
A
#
# COMPACT_ATOMS: atom_id res chain seq x y z
N MET A 1 -57.10 -3.86 63.91
CA MET A 1 -56.02 -4.05 62.97
C MET A 1 -56.39 -3.46 61.63
N ALA A 2 -55.89 -2.25 61.31
CA ALA A 2 -56.29 -1.50 60.14
C ALA A 2 -55.22 -1.71 59.06
N ARG A 3 -55.62 -2.21 57.86
CA ARG A 3 -54.81 -2.36 56.70
C ARG A 3 -54.63 -0.99 55.97
N ALA A 4 -53.40 -0.45 55.94
CA ALA A 4 -53.12 0.71 55.17
C ALA A 4 -53.12 0.35 53.65
N LYS A 5 -53.94 1.06 52.87
CA LYS A 5 -53.95 1.00 51.39
C LYS A 5 -52.85 1.90 50.86
N ASN A 6 -51.79 1.27 50.30
CA ASN A 6 -50.77 1.95 49.57
C ASN A 6 -51.35 2.38 48.19
N ARG A 7 -51.58 3.67 47.99
CA ARG A 7 -51.93 4.26 46.70
C ARG A 7 -50.58 4.57 45.98
N GLY A 8 -50.18 3.66 45.10
CA GLY A 8 -49.05 3.93 44.18
C GLY A 8 -49.46 5.01 43.17
N TYR A 9 -48.76 6.13 43.21
CA TYR A 9 -48.77 7.12 42.13
C TYR A 9 -48.05 6.53 40.92
N GLN A 10 -48.83 6.08 39.93
CA GLN A 10 -48.28 5.87 38.58
C GLN A 10 -48.12 7.25 37.94
N GLN A 11 -46.91 7.80 37.98
CA GLN A 11 -46.51 8.85 37.06
C GLN A 11 -46.36 8.22 35.67
N SER A 12 -47.36 8.47 34.82
CA SER A 12 -47.24 8.24 33.38
C SER A 12 -46.25 9.23 32.81
N PHE A 13 -45.00 8.78 32.65
CA PHE A 13 -44.04 9.46 31.79
C PHE A 13 -44.56 9.30 30.36
N SER A 14 -45.26 10.27 29.83
CA SER A 14 -45.40 10.47 28.40
C SER A 14 -44.06 10.99 27.91
N PRO A 15 -43.32 10.26 27.09
CA PRO A 15 -42.14 10.84 26.45
C PRO A 15 -42.66 11.97 25.57
N SER A 16 -42.39 13.21 25.95
CA SER A 16 -42.52 14.34 25.03
C SER A 16 -41.51 14.10 23.92
N TYR A 17 -41.96 13.51 22.81
CA TYR A 17 -41.20 13.47 21.59
C TYR A 17 -41.08 14.90 21.12
N THR A 18 -39.98 15.59 21.52
CA THR A 18 -39.53 16.82 20.89
C THR A 18 -39.16 16.44 19.46
N ILE A 19 -40.03 16.73 18.50
CA ILE A 19 -39.75 16.53 17.09
C ILE A 19 -38.50 17.38 16.79
N ARG A 20 -37.37 16.73 16.62
CA ARG A 20 -36.12 17.41 16.31
C ARG A 20 -36.27 17.98 14.92
N ARG A 21 -36.41 19.30 14.80
CA ARG A 21 -36.41 19.98 13.51
C ARG A 21 -34.96 20.22 13.04
N TRP A 22 -34.74 20.04 11.76
CA TRP A 22 -33.42 20.11 11.18
C TRP A 22 -33.20 21.44 10.47
N ARG A 23 -31.99 22.02 10.62
CA ARG A 23 -31.53 23.17 9.85
C ARG A 23 -30.78 22.64 8.64
N LEU A 24 -31.42 22.71 7.46
CA LEU A 24 -31.02 22.03 6.25
C LEU A 24 -30.03 22.85 5.44
N GLY A 25 -28.86 22.28 5.14
CA GLY A 25 -27.94 22.77 4.12
C GLY A 25 -28.10 21.96 2.84
N ILE A 26 -28.55 22.60 1.77
CA ILE A 26 -28.60 22.01 0.42
C ILE A 26 -27.28 22.28 -0.26
N TYR A 27 -26.54 21.23 -0.66
CA TYR A 27 -25.27 21.40 -1.37
C TYR A 27 -25.40 20.93 -2.83
N ILE A 28 -25.03 21.82 -3.76
CA ILE A 28 -25.10 21.63 -5.20
C ILE A 28 -23.71 21.85 -5.81
N ARG A 29 -23.31 20.97 -6.74
CA ARG A 29 -22.04 21.10 -7.45
C ARG A 29 -22.12 20.60 -8.88
N LEU A 30 -21.50 21.32 -9.83
CA LEU A 30 -21.30 20.86 -11.20
C LEU A 30 -20.31 19.68 -11.27
N SER A 31 -20.53 18.77 -12.23
CA SER A 31 -19.59 17.68 -12.50
C SER A 31 -18.58 18.09 -13.57
N LYS A 32 -17.38 17.42 -13.55
CA LYS A 32 -16.37 17.60 -14.61
C LYS A 32 -16.88 17.18 -16.01
N GLU A 33 -17.86 16.31 -16.06
CA GLU A 33 -18.48 15.84 -17.31
C GLU A 33 -19.44 16.88 -17.88
N ASP A 34 -20.17 17.59 -17.02
CA ASP A 34 -21.06 18.68 -17.41
C ASP A 34 -20.25 19.84 -17.99
N LEU A 35 -19.07 20.17 -17.42
CA LEU A 35 -18.15 21.20 -17.90
C LEU A 35 -17.57 20.89 -19.31
N LYS A 36 -17.37 19.61 -19.65
CA LYS A 36 -16.84 19.21 -20.97
C LYS A 36 -17.84 19.28 -22.11
N LYS A 37 -19.14 19.24 -21.84
CA LYS A 37 -20.19 19.17 -22.86
C LYS A 37 -20.63 20.53 -23.40
N GLY A 38 -20.16 21.64 -22.82
CA GLY A 38 -20.40 23.01 -23.38
C GLY A 38 -21.87 23.40 -23.58
N LYS A 39 -22.80 22.67 -22.96
CA LYS A 39 -24.25 22.96 -23.02
C LYS A 39 -24.78 23.16 -21.60
N ASP A 40 -25.23 24.39 -21.36
CA ASP A 40 -26.11 24.80 -20.27
C ASP A 40 -25.70 24.29 -18.85
N ASP A 41 -24.60 24.81 -18.34
CA ASP A 41 -24.23 24.72 -16.91
C ASP A 41 -25.40 25.07 -16.00
N SER A 42 -26.27 26.00 -16.44
CA SER A 42 -27.48 26.39 -15.74
C SER A 42 -28.51 25.27 -15.58
N ASN A 43 -28.63 24.36 -16.56
CA ASN A 43 -29.63 23.29 -16.50
C ASN A 43 -29.26 22.18 -15.52
N SER A 44 -27.99 21.81 -15.40
CA SER A 44 -27.55 20.78 -14.43
C SER A 44 -27.71 21.26 -12.99
N VAL A 45 -27.31 22.49 -12.68
CA VAL A 45 -27.51 23.12 -11.36
C VAL A 45 -29.00 23.29 -11.07
N LYS A 46 -29.80 23.77 -12.05
CA LYS A 46 -31.24 23.93 -11.92
C LYS A 46 -31.94 22.60 -11.61
N ASN A 47 -31.63 21.56 -12.36
CA ASN A 47 -32.21 20.23 -12.13
C ASN A 47 -31.85 19.66 -10.75
N GLN A 48 -30.63 19.87 -10.25
CA GLN A 48 -30.23 19.47 -8.90
C GLN A 48 -31.02 20.28 -7.86
N ARG A 49 -31.11 21.60 -8.04
CA ARG A 49 -31.87 22.50 -7.16
C ARG A 49 -33.33 22.12 -7.09
N ASP A 50 -33.96 21.87 -8.24
CA ASP A 50 -35.38 21.50 -8.31
C ASP A 50 -35.65 20.17 -7.58
N LEU A 51 -34.78 19.15 -7.78
CA LEU A 51 -34.88 17.86 -7.11
C LEU A 51 -34.75 17.99 -5.60
N LEU A 52 -33.75 18.74 -5.11
CA LEU A 52 -33.49 18.89 -3.68
C LEU A 52 -34.56 19.75 -2.99
N ASN A 53 -35.07 20.77 -3.67
CA ASN A 53 -36.18 21.58 -3.18
C ASN A 53 -37.51 20.81 -3.16
N ASP A 54 -37.74 19.90 -4.12
CA ASP A 54 -38.91 19.04 -4.09
C ASP A 54 -38.89 18.08 -2.88
N PHE A 55 -37.74 17.51 -2.58
CA PHE A 55 -37.55 16.73 -1.35
C PHE A 55 -37.86 17.56 -0.09
N TYR A 56 -37.30 18.79 -0.01
CA TYR A 56 -37.58 19.70 1.12
C TYR A 56 -39.07 19.99 1.26
N ARG A 57 -39.76 20.32 0.17
CA ARG A 57 -41.23 20.63 0.19
C ARG A 57 -42.05 19.45 0.65
N ARG A 58 -41.71 18.24 0.26
CA ARG A 58 -42.42 17.02 0.67
C ARG A 58 -42.20 16.65 2.13
N ASN A 59 -41.14 17.15 2.76
CA ASN A 59 -40.77 16.85 4.15
C ASN A 59 -40.65 18.12 5.01
N ILE A 60 -41.37 19.16 4.67
CA ILE A 60 -41.22 20.52 5.25
C ILE A 60 -41.35 20.51 6.78
N ASP A 61 -42.18 19.63 7.35
CA ASP A 61 -42.39 19.52 8.79
C ASP A 61 -41.15 19.05 9.56
N GLU A 62 -40.18 18.43 8.89
CA GLU A 62 -38.93 17.97 9.49
C GLU A 62 -37.90 19.10 9.62
N PHE A 63 -38.10 20.22 8.89
CA PHE A 63 -37.07 21.25 8.74
C PHE A 63 -37.53 22.57 9.40
N GLU A 64 -36.54 23.21 10.06
CA GLU A 64 -36.71 24.54 10.67
C GLU A 64 -36.30 25.64 9.71
N SER A 65 -35.21 25.42 8.96
CA SER A 65 -34.65 26.36 8.01
C SER A 65 -33.94 25.65 6.86
N ILE A 66 -33.72 26.37 5.78
CA ILE A 66 -33.01 25.91 4.60
C ILE A 66 -31.98 26.95 4.17
N THR A 67 -30.76 26.48 3.87
CA THR A 67 -29.67 27.31 3.32
C THR A 67 -29.06 26.57 2.13
N GLU A 68 -28.82 27.33 1.04
CA GLU A 68 -28.21 26.76 -0.18
C GLU A 68 -26.73 27.10 -0.28
N TYR A 69 -25.94 26.13 -0.77
CA TYR A 69 -24.51 26.21 -1.03
C TYR A 69 -24.25 25.70 -2.44
N VAL A 70 -23.64 26.51 -3.30
CA VAL A 70 -23.51 26.19 -4.73
C VAL A 70 -22.08 26.45 -5.21
N ASP A 71 -21.37 25.37 -5.58
CA ASP A 71 -20.09 25.45 -6.27
C ASP A 71 -20.31 25.17 -7.77
N ASP A 72 -20.48 26.24 -8.58
CA ASP A 72 -20.86 26.17 -9.99
C ASP A 72 -19.67 25.98 -10.97
N GLY A 73 -18.44 25.90 -10.47
CA GLY A 73 -17.26 25.61 -11.25
C GLY A 73 -16.74 26.75 -12.15
N HIS A 74 -17.32 27.93 -12.11
CA HIS A 74 -16.92 29.10 -12.92
C HIS A 74 -15.56 29.71 -12.53
N THR A 75 -15.02 29.41 -11.35
CA THR A 75 -13.68 29.81 -10.94
C THR A 75 -12.68 28.73 -11.33
N GLY A 76 -11.94 28.97 -12.41
CA GLY A 76 -11.09 28.07 -13.20
C GLY A 76 -9.96 27.29 -12.49
N THR A 77 -10.01 27.10 -11.20
CA THR A 77 -9.11 26.22 -10.45
C THR A 77 -9.91 25.28 -9.59
N ASP A 78 -9.75 23.99 -9.83
CA ASP A 78 -10.31 22.81 -9.14
C ASP A 78 -10.08 22.79 -7.60
N ALA A 79 -9.50 23.88 -7.05
CA ALA A 79 -9.03 23.99 -5.68
C ALA A 79 -10.00 24.69 -4.71
N ASN A 80 -10.86 25.59 -5.20
CA ASN A 80 -11.67 26.43 -4.31
C ASN A 80 -13.15 26.06 -4.36
N ARG A 81 -13.57 25.15 -3.46
CA ARG A 81 -14.98 24.86 -3.14
C ARG A 81 -15.38 25.81 -2.01
N GLU A 82 -15.57 27.08 -2.34
CA GLU A 82 -15.83 28.11 -1.33
C GLU A 82 -17.12 27.85 -0.56
N ASP A 83 -18.17 27.47 -1.27
CA ASP A 83 -19.46 27.17 -0.65
C ASP A 83 -19.46 25.85 0.12
N PHE A 84 -18.63 24.87 -0.28
CA PHE A 84 -18.42 23.68 0.54
C PHE A 84 -17.70 23.98 1.85
N GLN A 85 -16.67 24.86 1.82
CA GLN A 85 -15.99 25.30 3.04
C GLN A 85 -16.93 26.10 3.94
N ARG A 86 -17.78 26.95 3.35
CA ARG A 86 -18.82 27.69 4.07
C ARG A 86 -19.83 26.74 4.72
N LEU A 87 -20.28 25.70 4.00
CA LEU A 87 -21.15 24.65 4.55
C LEU A 87 -20.50 23.98 5.75
N LEU A 88 -19.23 23.54 5.64
CA LEU A 88 -18.52 22.88 6.75
C LEU A 88 -18.35 23.84 7.95
N ALA A 89 -18.02 25.10 7.71
CA ALA A 89 -17.95 26.11 8.78
C ALA A 89 -19.30 26.31 9.47
N ASP A 90 -20.41 26.38 8.73
CA ASP A 90 -21.74 26.51 9.28
C ASP A 90 -22.21 25.25 10.03
N VAL A 91 -21.77 24.06 9.61
CA VAL A 91 -21.93 22.81 10.36
C VAL A 91 -21.16 22.87 11.68
N MET A 92 -19.88 23.24 11.64
CA MET A 92 -19.03 23.35 12.84
C MET A 92 -19.56 24.36 13.85
N ASN A 93 -20.13 25.46 13.36
CA ASN A 93 -20.77 26.49 14.19
C ASN A 93 -22.19 26.13 14.64
N GLY A 94 -22.69 24.94 14.29
CA GLY A 94 -24.03 24.49 14.66
C GLY A 94 -25.17 25.23 13.96
N LYS A 95 -24.92 26.04 12.93
CA LYS A 95 -25.96 26.70 12.13
C LYS A 95 -26.71 25.70 11.26
N ILE A 96 -26.01 24.69 10.74
CA ILE A 96 -26.53 23.59 9.95
C ILE A 96 -26.34 22.30 10.74
N ASN A 97 -27.38 21.46 10.80
CA ASN A 97 -27.33 20.13 11.44
C ASN A 97 -27.94 19.03 10.56
N CYS A 98 -28.26 19.35 9.30
CA CYS A 98 -28.66 18.39 8.27
C CYS A 98 -28.07 18.83 6.93
N VAL A 99 -27.42 17.92 6.19
CA VAL A 99 -26.86 18.17 4.86
C VAL A 99 -27.52 17.25 3.86
N ILE A 100 -28.01 17.81 2.74
CA ILE A 100 -28.58 17.04 1.64
C ILE A 100 -27.83 17.29 0.34
N VAL A 101 -27.58 16.21 -0.41
CA VAL A 101 -26.98 16.23 -1.74
C VAL A 101 -27.79 15.38 -2.73
N LYS A 102 -27.65 15.64 -4.02
CA LYS A 102 -28.24 14.79 -5.04
C LYS A 102 -27.63 13.39 -5.02
N ASP A 103 -26.30 13.32 -5.02
CA ASP A 103 -25.50 12.08 -5.00
C ASP A 103 -24.17 12.31 -4.28
N LEU A 104 -23.53 11.22 -3.83
CA LEU A 104 -22.25 11.27 -3.11
C LEU A 104 -21.12 11.90 -3.93
N SER A 105 -21.16 11.80 -5.28
CA SER A 105 -20.15 12.39 -6.14
C SER A 105 -20.16 13.93 -6.12
N ARG A 106 -21.30 14.52 -5.75
CA ARG A 106 -21.42 15.98 -5.55
C ARG A 106 -20.84 16.42 -4.21
N PHE A 107 -20.98 15.58 -3.19
CA PHE A 107 -20.50 15.92 -1.85
C PHE A 107 -18.96 15.91 -1.76
N ALA A 108 -18.30 14.87 -2.25
CA ALA A 108 -16.85 14.74 -2.16
C ALA A 108 -16.19 14.48 -3.53
N ARG A 109 -14.91 14.80 -3.64
CA ARG A 109 -14.11 14.53 -4.85
C ARG A 109 -13.81 13.06 -5.01
N ASN A 110 -13.67 12.37 -3.90
CA ASN A 110 -13.55 10.93 -3.85
C ASN A 110 -14.37 10.40 -2.66
N TYR A 111 -14.70 9.14 -2.72
CA TYR A 111 -15.51 8.49 -1.70
C TYR A 111 -14.82 8.36 -0.34
N SER A 112 -13.47 8.37 -0.30
CA SER A 112 -12.70 8.36 0.94
C SER A 112 -12.93 9.64 1.76
N ASP A 113 -12.93 10.80 1.08
CA ASP A 113 -13.21 12.09 1.72
C ASP A 113 -14.66 12.16 2.18
N ALA A 114 -15.61 11.62 1.39
CA ALA A 114 -17.01 11.52 1.78
C ALA A 114 -17.17 10.66 3.03
N GLY A 115 -16.58 9.46 3.05
CA GLY A 115 -16.62 8.55 4.19
C GLY A 115 -16.05 9.19 5.45
N SER A 116 -14.87 9.80 5.35
CA SER A 116 -14.24 10.47 6.49
C SER A 116 -15.07 11.62 7.05
N LEU A 117 -15.71 12.42 6.20
CA LEU A 117 -16.57 13.52 6.64
C LEU A 117 -17.86 13.00 7.29
N ILE A 118 -18.50 12.00 6.71
CA ILE A 118 -19.78 11.46 7.20
C ILE A 118 -19.55 10.65 8.47
N ASP A 119 -18.58 9.72 8.49
CA ASP A 119 -18.36 8.82 9.63
C ASP A 119 -17.69 9.51 10.83
N ASN A 120 -16.83 10.49 10.59
CA ASN A 120 -16.12 11.16 11.67
C ASN A 120 -16.81 12.47 12.05
N LEU A 121 -16.80 13.48 11.15
CA LEU A 121 -17.27 14.82 11.50
C LEU A 121 -18.77 14.85 11.75
N PHE A 122 -19.57 14.32 10.83
CA PHE A 122 -21.03 14.41 10.93
C PHE A 122 -21.59 13.57 12.06
N VAL A 123 -21.05 12.36 12.27
CA VAL A 123 -21.45 11.52 13.41
C VAL A 123 -21.10 12.18 14.74
N GLN A 124 -19.86 12.71 14.88
CA GLN A 124 -19.44 13.39 16.12
C GLN A 124 -20.28 14.64 16.43
N MET A 125 -20.69 15.37 15.42
CA MET A 125 -21.51 16.59 15.58
C MET A 125 -23.01 16.33 15.55
N GLY A 126 -23.46 15.09 15.39
CA GLY A 126 -24.87 14.74 15.31
C GLY A 126 -25.57 15.35 14.10
N VAL A 127 -24.88 15.49 12.98
CA VAL A 127 -25.38 16.03 11.71
C VAL A 127 -26.02 14.91 10.90
N ARG A 128 -27.27 15.13 10.46
CA ARG A 128 -27.95 14.22 9.55
C ARG A 128 -27.43 14.42 8.13
N PHE A 129 -27.08 13.33 7.45
CA PHE A 129 -26.64 13.34 6.06
C PHE A 129 -27.64 12.61 5.17
N ILE A 130 -28.04 13.24 4.05
CA ILE A 130 -29.01 12.68 3.09
C ILE A 130 -28.40 12.71 1.69
N SER A 131 -28.39 11.57 1.00
CA SER A 131 -28.05 11.46 -0.42
C SER A 131 -29.23 10.80 -1.15
N LEU A 132 -29.81 11.52 -2.14
CA LEU A 132 -31.07 11.07 -2.77
C LEU A 132 -30.82 9.90 -3.73
N ALA A 133 -29.78 9.96 -4.54
CA ALA A 133 -29.52 8.94 -5.57
C ALA A 133 -29.18 7.58 -4.95
N GLU A 134 -28.43 7.56 -3.86
CA GLU A 134 -28.05 6.35 -3.15
C GLU A 134 -29.04 5.93 -2.06
N ASN A 135 -30.12 6.71 -1.87
CA ASN A 135 -31.14 6.47 -0.84
C ASN A 135 -30.52 6.38 0.57
N VAL A 136 -29.55 7.27 0.86
CA VAL A 136 -28.89 7.37 2.18
C VAL A 136 -29.62 8.39 3.04
N ASP A 137 -29.90 8.04 4.28
CA ASP A 137 -30.36 8.94 5.32
C ASP A 137 -29.79 8.47 6.66
N SER A 138 -28.78 9.17 7.16
CA SER A 138 -28.04 8.77 8.36
C SER A 138 -28.87 8.80 9.66
N TYR A 139 -30.02 9.46 9.64
CA TYR A 139 -30.93 9.53 10.80
C TYR A 139 -32.09 8.53 10.70
N LYS A 140 -32.78 8.45 9.56
CA LYS A 140 -33.93 7.53 9.37
C LYS A 140 -33.49 6.09 9.16
N ASN A 141 -32.35 5.89 8.51
CA ASN A 141 -31.76 4.59 8.23
C ASN A 141 -30.23 4.64 8.43
N PRO A 142 -29.72 4.56 9.66
CA PRO A 142 -28.28 4.63 9.95
C PRO A 142 -27.45 3.59 9.20
N ASP A 143 -27.98 2.39 8.97
CA ASP A 143 -27.31 1.32 8.24
C ASP A 143 -27.08 1.66 6.76
N SER A 144 -27.88 2.57 6.18
CA SER A 144 -27.72 3.00 4.79
C SER A 144 -26.37 3.65 4.51
N VAL A 145 -25.80 4.34 5.48
CA VAL A 145 -24.47 4.96 5.41
C VAL A 145 -23.41 3.86 5.36
N SER A 146 -23.43 2.95 6.31
CA SER A 146 -22.45 1.85 6.41
C SER A 146 -22.49 0.91 5.21
N ASN A 147 -23.69 0.62 4.70
CA ASN A 147 -23.88 -0.26 3.54
C ASN A 147 -23.26 0.27 2.23
N ILE A 148 -23.06 1.57 2.13
CA ILE A 148 -22.48 2.20 0.92
C ILE A 148 -21.04 2.60 1.16
N ILE A 149 -20.72 3.21 2.29
CA ILE A 149 -19.40 3.76 2.56
C ILE A 149 -18.36 2.66 2.76
N VAL A 150 -18.68 1.60 3.50
CA VAL A 150 -17.73 0.50 3.78
C VAL A 150 -17.27 -0.21 2.50
N PRO A 151 -18.15 -0.68 1.59
CA PRO A 151 -17.71 -1.28 0.33
C PRO A 151 -16.87 -0.34 -0.55
N ILE A 152 -17.26 0.93 -0.63
CA ILE A 152 -16.55 1.93 -1.43
C ILE A 152 -15.15 2.19 -0.85
N THR A 153 -15.04 2.37 0.46
CA THR A 153 -13.76 2.55 1.14
C THR A 153 -12.85 1.34 0.92
N ASN A 154 -13.38 0.13 0.98
CA ASN A 154 -12.63 -1.10 0.72
C ASN A 154 -12.11 -1.15 -0.72
N VAL A 155 -12.93 -0.85 -1.72
CA VAL A 155 -12.52 -0.79 -3.14
C VAL A 155 -11.43 0.26 -3.35
N MET A 156 -11.52 1.42 -2.70
CA MET A 156 -10.52 2.47 -2.81
C MET A 156 -9.20 2.11 -2.16
N ASN A 157 -9.24 1.50 -0.97
CA ASN A 157 -8.04 1.01 -0.29
C ASN A 157 -7.34 -0.05 -1.14
N ASP A 158 -8.09 -0.97 -1.74
CA ASP A 158 -7.57 -1.97 -2.67
C ASP A 158 -6.90 -1.32 -3.89
N ASN A 159 -7.56 -0.33 -4.50
CA ASN A 159 -7.01 0.40 -5.64
C ASN A 159 -5.76 1.20 -5.26
N TYR A 160 -5.74 1.84 -4.11
CA TYR A 160 -4.56 2.53 -3.59
C TYR A 160 -3.38 1.58 -3.42
N CYS A 161 -3.60 0.42 -2.79
CA CYS A 161 -2.58 -0.62 -2.64
C CYS A 161 -2.07 -1.11 -3.99
N TYR A 162 -2.96 -1.34 -4.96
CA TYR A 162 -2.61 -1.74 -6.32
C TYR A 162 -1.75 -0.69 -7.03
N GLN A 163 -2.17 0.58 -7.05
CA GLN A 163 -1.44 1.67 -7.68
C GLN A 163 -0.07 1.90 -7.03
N THR A 164 -0.01 1.84 -5.70
CA THR A 164 1.25 1.95 -4.95
C THR A 164 2.20 0.82 -5.29
N SER A 165 1.71 -0.42 -5.31
CA SER A 165 2.50 -1.58 -5.73
C SER A 165 3.04 -1.44 -7.15
N LYS A 166 2.21 -0.95 -8.09
CA LYS A 166 2.62 -0.69 -9.48
C LYS A 166 3.74 0.36 -9.56
N LYS A 167 3.61 1.48 -8.83
CA LYS A 167 4.62 2.54 -8.78
C LYS A 167 5.95 2.02 -8.21
N ILE A 168 5.91 1.26 -7.11
CA ILE A 168 7.11 0.67 -6.50
C ILE A 168 7.82 -0.27 -7.49
N ARG A 169 7.07 -1.14 -8.18
CA ARG A 169 7.65 -2.03 -9.20
C ARG A 169 8.32 -1.26 -10.33
N GLN A 170 7.67 -0.20 -10.84
CA GLN A 170 8.26 0.66 -11.88
C GLN A 170 9.57 1.31 -11.44
N VAL A 171 9.63 1.81 -10.18
CA VAL A 171 10.87 2.39 -9.62
C VAL A 171 11.97 1.33 -9.49
N PHE A 172 11.63 0.11 -9.03
CA PHE A 172 12.62 -0.97 -8.94
C PHE A 172 13.11 -1.42 -10.31
N ASP A 173 12.23 -1.51 -11.31
CA ASP A 173 12.62 -1.88 -12.68
C ASP A 173 13.51 -0.81 -13.32
N TYR A 174 13.20 0.47 -13.11
CA TYR A 174 14.04 1.58 -13.52
C TYR A 174 15.43 1.48 -12.87
N LYS A 175 15.52 1.27 -11.56
CA LYS A 175 16.79 1.13 -10.84
C LYS A 175 17.61 -0.06 -11.33
N ARG A 176 16.98 -1.24 -11.55
CA ARG A 176 17.65 -2.43 -12.08
C ARG A 176 18.29 -2.15 -13.43
N ARG A 177 17.52 -1.57 -14.37
CA ARG A 177 17.99 -1.24 -15.72
C ARG A 177 19.13 -0.23 -15.73
N ASN A 178 19.22 0.64 -14.74
CA ASN A 178 20.31 1.58 -14.56
C ASN A 178 21.50 1.02 -13.74
N GLY A 179 21.59 -0.29 -13.55
CA GLY A 179 22.70 -0.93 -12.84
C GLY A 179 22.76 -0.58 -11.35
N GLN A 180 21.65 -0.14 -10.76
CA GLN A 180 21.57 0.18 -9.34
C GLN A 180 21.23 -1.08 -8.53
N TYR A 181 22.02 -1.36 -7.50
CA TYR A 181 21.75 -2.48 -6.61
C TYR A 181 20.55 -2.18 -5.71
N ILE A 182 19.52 -3.04 -5.75
CA ILE A 182 18.29 -2.86 -4.96
C ILE A 182 18.11 -3.88 -3.82
N GLY A 183 19.03 -4.85 -3.69
CA GLY A 183 18.95 -5.83 -2.62
C GLY A 183 19.03 -5.20 -1.23
N ALA A 184 18.32 -5.75 -0.24
CA ALA A 184 18.35 -5.27 1.14
C ALA A 184 19.77 -5.38 1.74
N PHE A 185 20.45 -6.50 1.45
CA PHE A 185 21.80 -6.82 1.94
C PHE A 185 22.74 -7.03 0.76
N ALA A 186 24.00 -6.57 0.91
CA ALA A 186 25.03 -6.87 -0.05
C ALA A 186 25.36 -8.38 -0.03
N PRO A 187 25.75 -8.98 -1.21
CA PRO A 187 26.33 -10.32 -1.25
C PRO A 187 27.60 -10.41 -0.39
N TYR A 188 27.94 -11.61 0.08
CA TYR A 188 29.21 -11.85 0.77
C TYR A 188 30.38 -11.51 -0.16
N GLY A 189 31.42 -10.86 0.35
CA GLY A 189 32.51 -10.29 -0.47
C GLY A 189 32.28 -8.84 -0.88
N TYR A 190 31.08 -8.30 -0.68
CA TYR A 190 30.74 -6.91 -0.96
C TYR A 190 30.06 -6.24 0.23
N VAL A 191 30.17 -4.92 0.31
CA VAL A 191 29.39 -4.04 1.18
C VAL A 191 28.73 -2.95 0.33
N LYS A 192 27.68 -2.34 0.85
CA LYS A 192 27.06 -1.18 0.20
C LYS A 192 27.93 0.05 0.42
N HIS A 193 28.08 0.87 -0.62
CA HIS A 193 28.81 2.13 -0.50
C HIS A 193 28.15 3.05 0.57
N PRO A 194 28.92 3.67 1.49
CA PRO A 194 28.37 4.44 2.62
C PRO A 194 27.46 5.61 2.20
N LYS A 195 27.82 6.29 1.08
CA LYS A 195 27.06 7.44 0.57
C LYS A 195 25.98 7.06 -0.46
N ASP A 196 26.10 5.88 -1.10
CA ASP A 196 25.17 5.42 -2.13
C ASP A 196 24.85 3.93 -1.93
N LYS A 197 23.77 3.65 -1.27
CA LYS A 197 23.31 2.29 -0.95
C LYS A 197 22.98 1.43 -2.20
N HIS A 198 22.98 2.03 -3.38
CA HIS A 198 22.76 1.35 -4.66
C HIS A 198 24.03 0.91 -5.36
N ARG A 199 25.20 1.21 -4.80
CA ARG A 199 26.51 0.75 -5.29
C ARG A 199 27.11 -0.28 -4.34
N LEU A 200 27.75 -1.30 -4.93
CA LEU A 200 28.53 -2.29 -4.23
C LEU A 200 30.03 -1.90 -4.28
N ILE A 201 30.72 -2.09 -3.17
CA ILE A 201 32.17 -2.00 -3.06
C ILE A 201 32.71 -3.30 -2.49
N VAL A 202 33.91 -3.68 -2.92
CA VAL A 202 34.56 -4.90 -2.45
C VAL A 202 34.89 -4.78 -0.95
N ASP A 203 34.57 -5.81 -0.18
CA ASP A 203 35.04 -6.02 1.19
C ASP A 203 36.26 -6.93 1.13
N PRO A 204 37.50 -6.42 1.34
CA PRO A 204 38.73 -7.19 1.10
C PRO A 204 38.78 -8.51 1.88
N ASP A 205 38.41 -8.47 3.17
CA ASP A 205 38.45 -9.65 4.06
C ASP A 205 37.52 -10.76 3.57
N ALA A 206 36.30 -10.41 3.15
CA ALA A 206 35.32 -11.37 2.66
C ALA A 206 35.60 -11.78 1.20
N ALA A 207 36.16 -10.90 0.39
CA ALA A 207 36.48 -11.17 -1.01
C ALA A 207 37.55 -12.24 -1.16
N GLU A 208 38.56 -12.28 -0.27
CA GLU A 208 39.57 -13.34 -0.28
C GLU A 208 38.96 -14.72 -0.09
N ASN A 209 37.99 -14.84 0.79
CA ASN A 209 37.26 -16.10 0.99
C ASN A 209 36.43 -16.49 -0.25
N VAL A 210 35.86 -15.51 -0.97
CA VAL A 210 35.18 -15.78 -2.24
C VAL A 210 36.15 -16.32 -3.26
N LYS A 211 37.33 -15.72 -3.44
CA LYS A 211 38.40 -16.21 -4.34
C LYS A 211 38.86 -17.62 -3.98
N LEU A 212 39.01 -17.89 -2.68
CA LEU A 212 39.37 -19.22 -2.17
C LEU A 212 38.32 -20.27 -2.54
N ILE A 213 37.01 -19.97 -2.39
CA ILE A 213 35.92 -20.87 -2.75
C ILE A 213 35.96 -21.23 -4.24
N PHE A 214 36.18 -20.25 -5.12
CA PHE A 214 36.33 -20.48 -6.57
C PHE A 214 37.54 -21.32 -6.89
N THR A 215 38.71 -21.01 -6.31
CA THR A 215 39.94 -21.74 -6.50
C THR A 215 39.83 -23.21 -6.05
N MET A 216 39.27 -23.47 -4.88
CA MET A 216 39.10 -24.84 -4.37
C MET A 216 38.18 -25.69 -5.29
N LEU A 217 37.10 -25.09 -5.86
CA LEU A 217 36.26 -25.82 -6.81
C LEU A 217 37.02 -26.16 -8.10
N ILE A 218 37.81 -25.25 -8.63
CA ILE A 218 38.65 -25.47 -9.83
C ILE A 218 39.69 -26.57 -9.57
N GLN A 219 40.22 -26.65 -8.36
CA GLN A 219 41.13 -27.71 -7.91
C GLN A 219 40.44 -29.07 -7.68
N GLY A 220 39.12 -29.16 -7.90
CA GLY A 220 38.35 -30.40 -7.79
C GLY A 220 37.67 -30.66 -6.45
N SER A 221 37.70 -29.71 -5.53
CA SER A 221 36.99 -29.87 -4.25
C SER A 221 35.47 -29.82 -4.44
N SER A 222 34.76 -30.69 -3.76
CA SER A 222 33.28 -30.65 -3.78
C SER A 222 32.75 -29.48 -2.93
N LYS A 223 31.55 -28.99 -3.25
CA LYS A 223 30.87 -27.92 -2.48
C LYS A 223 30.80 -28.24 -0.98
N ARG A 224 30.64 -29.52 -0.61
CA ARG A 224 30.61 -29.98 0.78
C ARG A 224 32.00 -29.92 1.43
N ALA A 225 33.03 -30.34 0.68
CA ALA A 225 34.42 -30.28 1.16
C ALA A 225 34.87 -28.83 1.37
N ILE A 226 34.50 -27.91 0.47
CA ILE A 226 34.79 -26.47 0.64
C ILE A 226 34.12 -25.93 1.89
N ALA A 227 32.84 -26.25 2.11
CA ALA A 227 32.12 -25.78 3.33
C ALA A 227 32.75 -26.32 4.61
N LEU A 228 33.16 -27.60 4.62
CA LEU A 228 33.85 -28.22 5.74
C LEU A 228 35.21 -27.55 6.03
N TYR A 229 36.01 -27.36 4.99
CA TYR A 229 37.29 -26.67 5.10
C TYR A 229 37.17 -25.28 5.72
N LEU A 230 36.19 -24.46 5.26
CA LEU A 230 35.97 -23.12 5.81
C LEU A 230 35.56 -23.16 7.29
N ASN A 231 34.74 -24.14 7.68
CA ASN A 231 34.33 -24.32 9.07
C ASN A 231 35.52 -24.77 9.98
N GLU A 232 36.33 -25.70 9.52
CA GLU A 232 37.51 -26.20 10.23
C GLU A 232 38.58 -25.11 10.45
N HIS A 233 38.68 -24.17 9.46
CA HIS A 233 39.65 -23.06 9.56
C HIS A 233 39.03 -21.82 10.24
N GLY A 234 37.85 -21.93 10.82
CA GLY A 234 37.23 -20.85 11.58
C GLY A 234 36.79 -19.64 10.74
N VAL A 235 36.63 -19.81 9.41
CA VAL A 235 36.14 -18.75 8.52
C VAL A 235 34.66 -18.52 8.83
N PRO A 236 34.26 -17.31 9.26
CA PRO A 236 32.86 -17.07 9.59
C PRO A 236 31.95 -17.16 8.36
N SER A 237 30.83 -17.82 8.50
CA SER A 237 29.80 -17.87 7.45
C SER A 237 29.28 -16.45 7.12
N PRO A 238 28.61 -16.22 5.96
CA PRO A 238 28.11 -14.89 5.61
C PRO A 238 27.25 -14.22 6.68
N SER A 239 26.46 -14.98 7.41
CA SER A 239 25.62 -14.48 8.52
C SER A 239 26.49 -14.13 9.73
N ALA A 240 27.38 -15.02 10.16
CA ALA A 240 28.29 -14.82 11.29
C ALA A 240 29.23 -13.62 11.01
N TYR A 241 29.75 -13.51 9.81
CA TYR A 241 30.61 -12.39 9.39
C TYR A 241 29.88 -11.03 9.52
N LYS A 242 28.63 -10.96 9.07
CA LYS A 242 27.82 -9.73 9.21
C LYS A 242 27.61 -9.35 10.65
N VAL A 243 27.33 -10.31 11.53
CA VAL A 243 27.19 -10.06 12.98
C VAL A 243 28.50 -9.54 13.58
N GLN A 244 29.64 -10.15 13.25
CA GLN A 244 30.95 -9.70 13.72
C GLN A 244 31.27 -8.26 13.29
N LYS A 245 30.87 -7.87 12.08
CA LYS A 245 31.05 -6.51 11.54
C LYS A 245 29.95 -5.53 11.97
N GLY A 246 28.97 -5.93 12.79
CA GLY A 246 27.84 -5.08 13.17
C GLY A 246 26.92 -4.70 12.02
N LEU A 247 26.92 -5.47 10.93
CA LEU A 247 26.08 -5.23 9.76
C LEU A 247 24.70 -5.82 9.96
N PRO A 248 23.66 -5.27 9.30
CA PRO A 248 22.31 -5.81 9.39
C PRO A 248 22.26 -7.25 8.87
N VAL A 249 21.62 -8.13 9.62
CA VAL A 249 21.37 -9.52 9.23
C VAL A 249 19.87 -9.79 9.14
N SER A 250 19.49 -10.74 8.30
CA SER A 250 18.12 -11.25 8.31
C SER A 250 17.89 -12.09 9.56
N THR A 251 16.83 -11.82 10.31
CA THR A 251 16.44 -12.62 11.48
C THR A 251 15.93 -14.02 11.11
N ARG A 252 15.65 -14.26 9.81
CA ARG A 252 15.23 -15.58 9.32
C ARG A 252 16.46 -16.43 9.01
N GLY A 253 16.58 -17.58 9.67
CA GLY A 253 17.61 -18.58 9.38
C GLY A 253 18.99 -18.30 9.98
N TYR A 254 19.03 -17.61 11.13
CA TYR A 254 20.29 -17.38 11.88
C TYR A 254 20.71 -18.60 12.70
N ASP A 255 19.91 -19.68 12.69
CA ASP A 255 20.10 -20.84 13.57
C ASP A 255 21.33 -21.71 13.21
N ASP A 256 21.95 -21.50 12.04
CA ASP A 256 23.17 -22.19 11.65
C ASP A 256 24.27 -21.22 11.21
N PRO A 257 25.21 -20.88 12.10
CA PRO A 257 26.31 -19.96 11.78
C PRO A 257 27.41 -20.59 10.91
N MET A 258 27.26 -21.85 10.50
CA MET A 258 28.27 -22.62 9.76
C MET A 258 28.07 -22.53 8.24
N TRP A 259 29.16 -22.75 7.49
CA TRP A 259 29.09 -22.90 6.05
C TRP A 259 28.39 -24.20 5.66
N GLY A 260 27.53 -24.12 4.64
CA GLY A 260 26.85 -25.26 4.07
C GLY A 260 27.02 -25.31 2.53
N ALA A 261 26.89 -26.48 1.95
CA ALA A 261 27.05 -26.70 0.48
C ALA A 261 26.12 -25.82 -0.37
N ARG A 262 24.92 -25.47 0.15
CA ARG A 262 23.98 -24.56 -0.51
C ARG A 262 24.51 -23.11 -0.58
N MET A 263 25.16 -22.64 0.48
CA MET A 263 25.79 -21.30 0.51
C MET A 263 26.93 -21.23 -0.50
N ILE A 264 27.79 -22.26 -0.53
CA ILE A 264 28.87 -22.38 -1.51
C ILE A 264 28.30 -22.36 -2.94
N HIS A 265 27.27 -23.15 -3.21
CA HIS A 265 26.62 -23.16 -4.54
C HIS A 265 26.06 -21.78 -4.90
N SER A 266 25.43 -21.09 -3.97
CA SER A 266 24.86 -19.75 -4.20
C SER A 266 25.95 -18.71 -4.54
N ILE A 267 27.13 -18.82 -3.92
CA ILE A 267 28.29 -17.97 -4.24
C ILE A 267 28.80 -18.31 -5.64
N LEU A 268 29.10 -19.57 -5.92
CA LEU A 268 29.66 -20.03 -7.18
C LEU A 268 28.78 -19.74 -8.42
N THR A 269 27.46 -19.60 -8.24
CA THR A 269 26.49 -19.34 -9.34
C THR A 269 26.03 -17.90 -9.43
N ASN A 270 26.59 -17.00 -8.62
CA ASN A 270 26.16 -15.63 -8.61
C ASN A 270 27.00 -14.73 -9.54
N PRO A 271 26.49 -14.25 -10.67
CA PRO A 271 27.23 -13.42 -11.60
C PRO A 271 27.62 -12.04 -11.01
N THR A 272 27.08 -11.65 -9.87
CA THR A 272 27.51 -10.40 -9.20
C THR A 272 29.01 -10.39 -8.90
N TYR A 273 29.68 -11.54 -8.79
CA TYR A 273 31.11 -11.61 -8.54
C TYR A 273 31.97 -11.23 -9.73
N THR A 274 31.42 -11.20 -10.96
CA THR A 274 32.13 -10.74 -12.17
C THR A 274 32.01 -9.23 -12.42
N GLY A 275 31.38 -8.49 -11.47
CA GLY A 275 31.16 -7.05 -11.63
C GLY A 275 29.82 -6.71 -12.28
N ASP A 276 29.03 -7.71 -12.65
CA ASP A 276 27.72 -7.55 -13.28
C ASP A 276 26.58 -7.68 -12.28
N LEU A 277 25.53 -6.91 -12.45
CA LEU A 277 24.33 -7.07 -11.65
C LEU A 277 23.28 -7.87 -12.43
N ALA A 278 22.95 -9.06 -11.94
CA ALA A 278 21.83 -9.85 -12.41
C ALA A 278 20.71 -9.81 -11.35
N GLN A 279 19.69 -9.01 -11.58
CA GLN A 279 18.61 -8.74 -10.65
C GLN A 279 17.25 -9.17 -11.22
N GLY A 280 16.20 -9.19 -10.39
CA GLY A 280 14.87 -9.62 -10.83
C GLY A 280 14.69 -11.13 -10.88
N ARG A 281 15.49 -11.90 -10.17
CA ARG A 281 15.49 -13.39 -10.14
C ARG A 281 14.22 -13.97 -9.52
N SER A 282 13.48 -13.17 -8.77
CA SER A 282 12.20 -13.54 -8.18
C SER A 282 11.25 -12.35 -8.16
N ARG A 283 9.96 -12.63 -8.18
CA ARG A 283 8.90 -11.63 -8.05
C ARG A 283 7.79 -12.12 -7.15
N VAL A 284 7.09 -11.20 -6.51
CA VAL A 284 5.85 -11.48 -5.80
C VAL A 284 4.72 -11.56 -6.81
N LYS A 285 3.93 -12.63 -6.80
CA LYS A 285 2.86 -12.92 -7.75
C LYS A 285 1.87 -11.77 -7.88
N SER A 286 1.40 -11.24 -6.77
CA SER A 286 0.56 -10.04 -6.75
C SER A 286 0.66 -9.32 -5.41
N TYR A 287 0.14 -8.08 -5.33
CA TYR A 287 0.07 -7.33 -4.08
C TYR A 287 -0.87 -7.98 -3.03
N LYS A 288 -1.84 -8.80 -3.47
CA LYS A 288 -2.73 -9.57 -2.58
C LYS A 288 -2.14 -10.91 -2.18
N VAL A 289 -1.41 -11.55 -3.09
CA VAL A 289 -0.85 -12.88 -2.88
C VAL A 289 0.66 -12.75 -2.77
N HIS A 290 1.17 -12.78 -1.53
CA HIS A 290 2.59 -12.62 -1.22
C HIS A 290 3.44 -13.87 -1.53
N GLN A 291 2.99 -14.71 -2.47
CA GLN A 291 3.75 -15.85 -2.93
C GLN A 291 4.89 -15.39 -3.84
N ILE A 292 6.12 -15.80 -3.50
CA ILE A 292 7.30 -15.51 -4.29
C ILE A 292 7.43 -16.62 -5.36
N GLU A 293 7.59 -16.21 -6.60
CA GLU A 293 7.87 -17.09 -7.74
C GLU A 293 9.26 -16.76 -8.34
N ALA A 294 9.94 -17.80 -8.80
CA ALA A 294 11.18 -17.62 -9.54
C ALA A 294 10.88 -17.05 -10.92
N VAL A 295 11.76 -16.18 -11.38
CA VAL A 295 11.68 -15.57 -12.72
C VAL A 295 12.64 -16.33 -13.62
N PRO A 296 12.24 -16.75 -14.85
CA PRO A 296 13.13 -17.35 -15.84
C PRO A 296 14.35 -16.46 -16.11
N ARG A 297 15.48 -17.08 -16.44
CA ARG A 297 16.74 -16.33 -16.60
C ARG A 297 16.67 -15.28 -17.72
N GLU A 298 15.91 -15.55 -18.74
CA GLU A 298 15.69 -14.68 -19.90
C GLU A 298 14.98 -13.37 -19.54
N GLU A 299 14.26 -13.36 -18.42
CA GLU A 299 13.56 -12.16 -17.89
C GLU A 299 14.40 -11.42 -16.83
N TRP A 300 15.61 -11.90 -16.48
CA TRP A 300 16.45 -11.19 -15.53
C TRP A 300 16.96 -9.89 -16.12
N VAL A 301 17.14 -8.89 -15.28
CA VAL A 301 17.79 -7.64 -15.69
C VAL A 301 19.28 -7.76 -15.39
N GLU A 302 20.07 -7.92 -16.44
CA GLU A 302 21.53 -8.01 -16.36
C GLU A 302 22.15 -6.70 -16.87
N VAL A 303 23.03 -6.11 -16.05
CA VAL A 303 23.78 -4.88 -16.39
C VAL A 303 25.25 -5.11 -16.06
N ALA A 304 26.08 -5.03 -17.08
CA ALA A 304 27.52 -5.30 -16.98
C ALA A 304 28.31 -4.12 -16.37
N GLY A 305 29.41 -4.42 -15.68
CA GLY A 305 30.40 -3.43 -15.24
C GLY A 305 29.89 -2.41 -14.23
N THR A 306 28.96 -2.80 -13.36
CA THR A 306 28.34 -1.88 -12.37
C THR A 306 29.20 -1.64 -11.12
N HIS A 307 30.13 -2.54 -10.83
CA HIS A 307 31.02 -2.51 -9.66
C HIS A 307 32.32 -3.31 -9.91
N GLU A 308 33.28 -3.22 -9.01
CA GLU A 308 34.51 -3.94 -9.07
C GLU A 308 34.29 -5.46 -8.96
N ALA A 309 34.88 -6.23 -9.89
CA ALA A 309 34.82 -7.67 -9.93
C ALA A 309 35.74 -8.29 -8.85
N ILE A 310 35.26 -9.33 -8.16
CA ILE A 310 36.09 -10.19 -7.29
C ILE A 310 36.69 -11.35 -8.11
N ILE A 311 35.95 -11.84 -9.09
CA ILE A 311 36.29 -12.99 -9.95
C ILE A 311 36.23 -12.53 -11.40
N ASP A 312 37.24 -12.88 -12.21
CA ASP A 312 37.21 -12.63 -13.65
C ASP A 312 36.23 -13.56 -14.37
N TYR A 313 35.79 -13.16 -15.56
CA TYR A 313 34.83 -13.94 -16.36
C TYR A 313 35.33 -15.32 -16.71
N GLU A 314 36.65 -15.48 -17.03
CA GLU A 314 37.22 -16.77 -17.42
C GLU A 314 37.12 -17.78 -16.28
N THR A 315 37.47 -17.36 -15.05
CA THR A 315 37.35 -18.15 -13.82
C THR A 315 35.90 -18.50 -13.52
N PHE A 316 34.99 -17.53 -13.67
CA PHE A 316 33.57 -17.76 -13.45
C PHE A 316 33.01 -18.80 -14.43
N ASP A 317 33.28 -18.66 -15.74
CA ASP A 317 32.78 -19.56 -16.76
C ASP A 317 33.34 -20.99 -16.61
N LYS A 318 34.63 -21.12 -16.25
CA LYS A 318 35.22 -22.43 -15.89
C LYS A 318 34.44 -23.10 -14.76
N VAL A 319 34.08 -22.34 -13.72
CA VAL A 319 33.30 -22.83 -12.61
C VAL A 319 31.89 -23.24 -13.03
N GLN A 320 31.21 -22.44 -13.89
CA GLN A 320 29.86 -22.81 -14.39
C GLN A 320 29.95 -24.14 -15.20
N ALA A 321 30.95 -24.30 -16.04
CA ALA A 321 31.16 -25.54 -16.81
C ALA A 321 31.39 -26.76 -15.88
N LEU A 322 32.18 -26.60 -14.82
CA LEU A 322 32.37 -27.67 -13.81
C LEU A 322 31.09 -28.02 -13.07
N LEU A 323 30.29 -27.01 -12.68
CA LEU A 323 29.04 -27.24 -11.99
C LEU A 323 27.97 -27.97 -12.85
N GLN A 324 28.01 -27.75 -14.18
CA GLN A 324 27.14 -28.46 -15.12
C GLN A 324 27.55 -29.95 -15.30
N ARG A 325 28.85 -30.26 -15.22
CA ARG A 325 29.37 -31.65 -15.32
C ARG A 325 29.06 -32.49 -14.07
N ASP A 326 28.83 -31.86 -12.92
CA ASP A 326 28.57 -32.52 -11.63
C ASP A 326 27.08 -32.91 -11.44
N THR A 327 26.31 -33.06 -12.52
CA THR A 327 24.99 -33.70 -12.46
C THR A 327 25.18 -35.21 -12.31
N ARG A 328 25.58 -35.66 -11.12
CA ARG A 328 25.50 -37.08 -10.74
C ARG A 328 24.02 -37.47 -10.75
N THR A 329 23.60 -38.16 -11.79
CA THR A 329 22.44 -39.00 -11.74
C THR A 329 22.66 -39.96 -10.57
N SER A 330 21.96 -39.73 -9.45
CA SER A 330 21.91 -40.72 -8.35
C SER A 330 21.46 -42.05 -8.99
N PRO A 331 22.22 -43.15 -8.86
CA PRO A 331 21.73 -44.46 -9.35
C PRO A 331 20.40 -44.69 -8.65
N LYS A 332 19.33 -44.88 -9.43
CA LYS A 332 18.05 -45.33 -8.88
C LYS A 332 18.36 -46.59 -8.12
N GLY A 333 18.28 -46.51 -6.78
CA GLY A 333 18.40 -47.66 -5.94
C GLY A 333 17.38 -48.72 -6.35
N ARG A 334 17.85 -49.95 -6.48
CA ARG A 334 17.04 -51.17 -6.54
C ARG A 334 16.25 -51.32 -5.27
#